data_2aa730da4948c9765e1ab7aa2a926469
#
_entry.id   2aa730da4948c9765e1ab7aa2a926469
#
_cell.length_a   1.000
_cell.length_b   1.000
_cell.length_c   1.000
_cell.angle_alpha   90.00
_cell.angle_beta   90.00
_cell.angle_gamma   90.00
#
_symmetry.space_group_name_H-M   'P 1'
#
loop_
_entity.id
_entity.type
_entity.pdbx_description
1 polymer ?
#
loop_
_entity_poly.entity_id
_entity_poly.type
_entity_poly.pdbx_seq_one_letter_code
_entity_poly.pdbx_strand_id
1 'polypeptide(L)'
;MANARDSLESGTMLDCYRVVDTVGKGGFSLIYLAEDEETGDQVLIKELMPKRLARRQSDGRLVPVDNKQRDGLYRSQRAFFQEAKVMASLQHPHIVAVLNMFMRNDTGYIVMQHERGRNLGQFVHERGGELSTTLMMRIFIPLLDALNTMHARAMLHLDVKPGNIHLRNGHNPLLLDLGAAQVLTVGGSTASRVITAGYSPPEQYRHGGEIGPWTDVYAVGASMRCCMEGKAPQPAPDRLIGDALVPTLEQFADLYPRWLLELTDRAMALDPRQRPGDAGDMLAVMLQHADAGMHVA
;
A
#
# COMPACT_ATOMS: atom_id res chain seq x y z
N MET A 1 16.15 26.58 21.26
CA MET A 1 14.76 26.34 20.77
C MET A 1 14.53 24.86 20.84
N ALA A 2 13.61 24.40 21.69
CA ALA A 2 13.34 22.99 21.87
C ALA A 2 12.82 22.42 20.54
N ASN A 3 13.46 21.38 20.03
CA ASN A 3 12.94 20.59 18.91
C ASN A 3 11.57 20.04 19.36
N ALA A 4 10.48 20.64 18.89
CA ALA A 4 9.16 20.08 19.06
C ALA A 4 9.19 18.68 18.41
N ARG A 5 9.04 17.62 19.20
CA ARG A 5 8.96 16.25 18.69
C ARG A 5 7.70 16.16 17.83
N ASP A 6 7.83 15.82 16.56
CA ASP A 6 6.67 15.66 15.66
C ASP A 6 5.69 14.61 16.17
N SER A 7 6.17 13.59 16.88
CA SER A 7 5.38 12.48 17.42
C SER A 7 4.88 12.72 18.84
N LEU A 8 3.73 12.13 19.16
CA LEU A 8 3.21 12.05 20.54
C LEU A 8 4.18 11.22 21.41
N GLU A 9 4.18 11.50 22.69
CA GLU A 9 5.00 10.77 23.67
C GLU A 9 4.29 9.48 24.08
N SER A 10 5.07 8.45 24.45
CA SER A 10 4.54 7.24 25.09
C SER A 10 3.73 7.60 26.33
N GLY A 11 2.60 6.91 26.53
CA GLY A 11 1.63 7.20 27.59
C GLY A 11 0.59 8.25 27.25
N THR A 12 0.70 8.96 26.10
CA THR A 12 -0.33 9.90 25.65
C THR A 12 -1.67 9.17 25.42
N MET A 13 -2.76 9.73 25.99
CA MET A 13 -4.11 9.22 25.78
C MET A 13 -4.76 9.86 24.56
N LEU A 14 -5.20 9.04 23.63
CA LEU A 14 -6.00 9.39 22.46
C LEU A 14 -7.36 8.68 22.57
N ASP A 15 -8.36 9.36 23.11
CA ASP A 15 -9.63 8.75 23.47
C ASP A 15 -9.41 7.59 24.48
N CYS A 16 -9.83 6.37 24.17
CA CYS A 16 -9.56 5.17 24.99
C CYS A 16 -8.21 4.49 24.68
N TYR A 17 -7.41 5.04 23.75
CA TYR A 17 -6.17 4.43 23.30
C TYR A 17 -4.95 5.06 23.96
N ARG A 18 -4.09 4.26 24.58
CA ARG A 18 -2.83 4.70 25.17
C ARG A 18 -1.68 4.45 24.19
N VAL A 19 -1.03 5.51 23.71
CA VAL A 19 0.15 5.43 22.84
C VAL A 19 1.27 4.68 23.55
N VAL A 20 1.79 3.63 22.93
CA VAL A 20 2.94 2.85 23.42
C VAL A 20 4.23 3.33 22.76
N ASP A 21 4.26 3.37 21.43
CA ASP A 21 5.46 3.77 20.66
C ASP A 21 5.09 4.33 19.28
N THR A 22 6.04 5.03 18.66
CA THR A 22 5.93 5.47 17.27
C THR A 22 6.61 4.45 16.36
N VAL A 23 5.82 3.69 15.60
CA VAL A 23 6.31 2.60 14.74
C VAL A 23 6.47 2.98 13.27
N GLY A 24 5.94 4.15 12.84
CA GLY A 24 6.09 4.66 11.47
C GLY A 24 6.12 6.18 11.40
N LYS A 25 6.98 6.73 10.51
CA LYS A 25 7.09 8.18 10.28
C LYS A 25 7.16 8.46 8.78
N GLY A 26 6.07 9.00 8.23
CA GLY A 26 5.99 9.46 6.85
C GLY A 26 6.00 10.99 6.71
N GLY A 27 5.88 11.46 5.47
CA GLY A 27 5.77 12.90 5.17
C GLY A 27 4.39 13.48 5.47
N PHE A 28 3.36 12.63 5.50
CA PHE A 28 1.95 13.00 5.67
C PHE A 28 1.31 12.40 6.92
N SER A 29 1.91 11.35 7.50
CA SER A 29 1.32 10.65 8.65
C SER A 29 2.39 10.10 9.59
N LEU A 30 1.97 9.87 10.83
CA LEU A 30 2.68 9.11 11.85
C LEU A 30 1.86 7.88 12.18
N ILE A 31 2.52 6.78 12.50
CA ILE A 31 1.87 5.53 12.91
C ILE A 31 2.35 5.19 14.32
N TYR A 32 1.42 5.02 15.22
CA TYR A 32 1.66 4.62 16.60
C TYR A 32 1.20 3.21 16.84
N LEU A 33 1.95 2.47 17.64
CA LEU A 33 1.45 1.32 18.37
C LEU A 33 0.74 1.87 19.60
N ALA A 34 -0.48 1.45 19.86
CA ALA A 34 -1.26 1.84 21.03
C ALA A 34 -1.95 0.62 21.65
N GLU A 35 -2.38 0.76 22.89
CA GLU A 35 -3.20 -0.20 23.62
C GLU A 35 -4.58 0.40 23.82
N ASP A 36 -5.60 -0.35 23.47
CA ASP A 36 -6.99 -0.02 23.77
C ASP A 36 -7.25 -0.35 25.24
N GLU A 37 -7.50 0.67 26.07
CA GLU A 37 -7.72 0.53 27.51
C GLU A 37 -9.05 -0.18 27.87
N GLU A 38 -9.99 -0.27 26.91
CA GLU A 38 -11.27 -0.96 27.12
C GLU A 38 -11.15 -2.47 26.88
N THR A 39 -10.35 -2.88 25.88
CA THR A 39 -10.23 -4.30 25.50
C THR A 39 -8.90 -4.93 25.90
N GLY A 40 -7.87 -4.11 26.12
CA GLY A 40 -6.48 -4.55 26.32
C GLY A 40 -5.76 -4.96 25.04
N ASP A 41 -6.39 -4.78 23.86
CA ASP A 41 -5.82 -5.15 22.58
C ASP A 41 -4.80 -4.11 22.10
N GLN A 42 -3.79 -4.58 21.37
CA GLN A 42 -2.90 -3.69 20.64
C GLN A 42 -3.54 -3.26 19.32
N VAL A 43 -3.45 -1.97 19.02
CA VAL A 43 -3.93 -1.35 17.78
C VAL A 43 -2.85 -0.50 17.12
N LEU A 44 -3.00 -0.23 15.83
CA LEU A 44 -2.20 0.78 15.14
C LEU A 44 -3.04 2.04 14.97
N ILE A 45 -2.46 3.20 15.27
CA ILE A 45 -3.13 4.49 15.09
C ILE A 45 -2.34 5.30 14.05
N LYS A 46 -2.97 5.57 12.91
CA LYS A 46 -2.45 6.48 11.88
C LYS A 46 -2.94 7.89 12.19
N GLU A 47 -2.01 8.81 12.46
CA GLU A 47 -2.27 10.23 12.65
C GLU A 47 -1.97 11.00 11.37
N LEU A 48 -2.85 11.89 10.96
CA LEU A 48 -2.55 12.86 9.90
C LEU A 48 -1.55 13.90 10.40
N MET A 49 -0.34 13.89 9.85
CA MET A 49 0.74 14.83 10.18
C MET A 49 1.45 15.31 8.91
N PRO A 50 0.82 16.18 8.10
CA PRO A 50 1.41 16.70 6.87
C PRO A 50 2.47 17.76 7.19
N LYS A 51 3.73 17.35 7.33
CA LYS A 51 4.86 18.16 7.80
C LYS A 51 5.11 19.46 7.03
N ARG A 52 4.69 19.52 5.76
CA ARG A 52 4.81 20.74 4.94
C ARG A 52 3.68 21.74 5.22
N LEU A 53 2.58 21.31 5.80
CA LEU A 53 1.38 22.13 6.02
C LEU A 53 1.14 22.44 7.48
N ALA A 54 1.58 21.57 8.39
CA ALA A 54 1.31 21.68 9.82
C ALA A 54 2.51 21.37 10.68
N ARG A 55 2.48 21.88 11.90
CA ARG A 55 3.45 21.61 12.97
C ARG A 55 2.72 21.32 14.28
N ARG A 56 3.32 20.50 15.15
CA ARG A 56 2.78 20.23 16.49
C ARG A 56 3.21 21.33 17.46
N GLN A 57 2.28 21.78 18.29
CA GLN A 57 2.53 22.64 19.42
C GLN A 57 2.90 21.85 20.68
N SER A 58 3.37 22.54 21.73
CA SER A 58 3.75 21.93 23.01
C SER A 58 2.57 21.27 23.75
N ASP A 59 1.33 21.70 23.48
CA ASP A 59 0.10 21.13 24.00
C ASP A 59 -0.41 19.91 23.20
N GLY A 60 0.36 19.46 22.18
CA GLY A 60 0.05 18.33 21.32
C GLY A 60 -0.84 18.67 20.12
N ARG A 61 -1.38 19.87 20.00
CA ARG A 61 -2.28 20.27 18.91
C ARG A 61 -1.52 20.53 17.61
N LEU A 62 -2.16 20.20 16.49
CA LEU A 62 -1.64 20.49 15.17
C LEU A 62 -2.13 21.86 14.70
N VAL A 63 -1.19 22.70 14.29
CA VAL A 63 -1.51 24.03 13.73
C VAL A 63 -0.85 24.20 12.37
N PRO A 64 -1.43 24.99 11.46
CA PRO A 64 -0.78 25.31 10.20
C PRO A 64 0.63 25.92 10.42
N VAL A 65 1.58 25.61 9.55
CA VAL A 65 2.93 26.20 9.59
C VAL A 65 2.84 27.71 9.44
N ASP A 66 1.97 28.18 8.54
CA ASP A 66 1.59 29.59 8.35
C ASP A 66 0.11 29.71 7.92
N ASN A 67 -0.41 30.92 7.87
CA ASN A 67 -1.83 31.18 7.51
C ASN A 67 -2.17 30.74 6.07
N LYS A 68 -1.19 30.69 5.14
CA LYS A 68 -1.40 30.28 3.76
C LYS A 68 -1.64 28.76 3.66
N GLN A 69 -1.17 27.99 4.63
CA GLN A 69 -1.32 26.53 4.67
C GLN A 69 -2.63 26.04 5.32
N ARG A 70 -3.43 26.95 5.89
CA ARG A 70 -4.71 26.59 6.57
C ARG A 70 -5.65 25.79 5.66
N ASP A 71 -5.89 26.30 4.44
CA ASP A 71 -6.79 25.63 3.49
C ASP A 71 -6.22 24.30 2.99
N GLY A 72 -4.88 24.23 2.85
CA GLY A 72 -4.17 22.98 2.51
C GLY A 72 -4.34 21.92 3.59
N LEU A 73 -4.18 22.32 4.88
CA LEU A 73 -4.38 21.44 6.02
C LEU A 73 -5.83 20.94 6.09
N TYR A 74 -6.82 21.82 5.93
CA TYR A 74 -8.23 21.45 5.93
C TYR A 74 -8.57 20.46 4.81
N ARG A 75 -8.07 20.68 3.59
CA ARG A 75 -8.23 19.73 2.48
C ARG A 75 -7.61 18.38 2.80
N SER A 76 -6.42 18.36 3.42
CA SER A 76 -5.75 17.10 3.83
C SER A 76 -6.55 16.35 4.89
N GLN A 77 -7.16 17.05 5.85
CA GLN A 77 -8.04 16.42 6.85
C GLN A 77 -9.27 15.78 6.20
N ARG A 78 -9.92 16.49 5.27
CA ARG A 78 -11.08 15.94 4.55
C ARG A 78 -10.70 14.69 3.74
N ALA A 79 -9.57 14.74 3.02
CA ALA A 79 -9.09 13.60 2.24
C ALA A 79 -8.78 12.40 3.14
N PHE A 80 -8.15 12.63 4.30
CA PHE A 80 -7.82 11.60 5.28
C PHE A 80 -9.06 10.88 5.83
N PHE A 81 -10.14 11.63 6.15
CA PHE A 81 -11.40 11.02 6.60
C PHE A 81 -12.15 10.34 5.47
N GLN A 82 -12.05 10.86 4.25
CA GLN A 82 -12.65 10.17 3.10
C GLN A 82 -11.95 8.83 2.84
N GLU A 83 -10.64 8.79 2.92
CA GLU A 83 -9.84 7.56 2.88
C GLU A 83 -10.31 6.57 3.97
N ALA A 84 -10.40 7.02 5.22
CA ALA A 84 -10.84 6.18 6.33
C ALA A 84 -12.23 5.57 6.12
N LYS A 85 -13.18 6.34 5.56
CA LYS A 85 -14.53 5.84 5.22
C LYS A 85 -14.48 4.76 4.14
N VAL A 86 -13.67 4.96 3.11
CA VAL A 86 -13.46 3.95 2.05
C VAL A 86 -12.88 2.68 2.65
N MET A 87 -11.83 2.79 3.47
CA MET A 87 -11.23 1.65 4.18
C MET A 87 -12.25 0.91 5.06
N ALA A 88 -13.03 1.63 5.86
CA ALA A 88 -14.03 1.05 6.75
C ALA A 88 -15.16 0.32 6.00
N SER A 89 -15.41 0.68 4.74
CA SER A 89 -16.40 -0.01 3.90
C SER A 89 -15.90 -1.33 3.30
N LEU A 90 -14.58 -1.58 3.37
CA LEU A 90 -13.95 -2.78 2.84
C LEU A 90 -13.81 -3.82 3.97
N GLN A 91 -14.52 -4.92 3.84
CA GLN A 91 -14.36 -6.07 4.73
C GLN A 91 -13.76 -7.22 3.91
N HIS A 92 -12.49 -7.51 4.15
CA HIS A 92 -11.78 -8.59 3.47
C HIS A 92 -10.65 -9.13 4.37
N PRO A 93 -10.42 -10.46 4.44
CA PRO A 93 -9.41 -11.05 5.34
C PRO A 93 -7.97 -10.64 5.03
N HIS A 94 -7.73 -10.07 3.85
CA HIS A 94 -6.41 -9.64 3.38
C HIS A 94 -6.31 -8.11 3.18
N ILE A 95 -7.25 -7.34 3.72
CA ILE A 95 -7.20 -5.87 3.82
C ILE A 95 -7.25 -5.49 5.30
N VAL A 96 -6.41 -4.54 5.71
CA VAL A 96 -6.38 -4.09 7.11
C VAL A 96 -7.73 -3.52 7.53
N ALA A 97 -8.24 -3.98 8.66
CA ALA A 97 -9.52 -3.49 9.20
C ALA A 97 -9.34 -2.14 9.90
N VAL A 98 -10.21 -1.19 9.58
CA VAL A 98 -10.38 0.05 10.34
C VAL A 98 -11.36 -0.22 11.48
N LEU A 99 -10.91 0.01 12.71
CA LEU A 99 -11.69 -0.21 13.94
C LEU A 99 -12.41 1.06 14.38
N ASN A 100 -11.75 2.22 14.25
CA ASN A 100 -12.29 3.51 14.68
C ASN A 100 -11.67 4.67 13.90
N MET A 101 -12.31 5.83 13.89
CA MET A 101 -11.77 7.09 13.38
C MET A 101 -12.32 8.27 14.18
N PHE A 102 -11.47 9.21 14.55
CA PHE A 102 -11.86 10.37 15.34
C PHE A 102 -10.96 11.59 15.10
N MET A 103 -11.43 12.75 15.57
CA MET A 103 -10.68 14.02 15.61
C MET A 103 -10.20 14.28 17.03
N ARG A 104 -8.90 14.58 17.18
CA ARG A 104 -8.30 15.13 18.41
C ARG A 104 -7.07 15.96 18.05
N ASN A 105 -6.64 16.85 18.94
CA ASN A 105 -5.43 17.65 18.73
C ASN A 105 -5.43 18.44 17.39
N ASP A 106 -6.60 18.84 16.93
CA ASP A 106 -6.84 19.50 15.63
C ASP A 106 -6.32 18.69 14.43
N THR A 107 -6.31 17.34 14.55
CA THR A 107 -5.97 16.40 13.48
C THR A 107 -6.84 15.16 13.51
N GLY A 108 -6.74 14.33 12.45
CA GLY A 108 -7.47 13.07 12.30
C GLY A 108 -6.63 11.88 12.73
N TYR A 109 -7.31 10.90 13.34
CA TYR A 109 -6.76 9.60 13.72
C TYR A 109 -7.61 8.48 13.10
N ILE A 110 -6.94 7.45 12.56
CA ILE A 110 -7.55 6.20 12.09
C ILE A 110 -6.96 5.08 12.94
N VAL A 111 -7.82 4.33 13.63
CA VAL A 111 -7.45 3.16 14.41
C VAL A 111 -7.60 1.92 13.55
N MET A 112 -6.57 1.13 13.45
CA MET A 112 -6.50 -0.08 12.64
C MET A 112 -6.13 -1.28 13.49
N GLN A 113 -6.60 -2.44 13.08
CA GLN A 113 -6.20 -3.70 13.68
C GLN A 113 -4.67 -3.86 13.61
N HIS A 114 -4.06 -4.20 14.76
CA HIS A 114 -2.66 -4.59 14.81
C HIS A 114 -2.52 -6.09 14.55
N GLU A 115 -1.72 -6.45 13.56
CA GLU A 115 -1.41 -7.84 13.24
C GLU A 115 0.07 -8.10 13.42
N ARG A 116 0.41 -9.20 14.10
CA ARG A 116 1.80 -9.62 14.23
C ARG A 116 2.32 -10.16 12.91
N GLY A 117 3.53 -9.76 12.57
CA GLY A 117 4.15 -10.18 11.32
C GLY A 117 5.30 -9.29 10.92
N ARG A 118 5.60 -9.26 9.64
CA ARG A 118 6.65 -8.42 9.07
C ARG A 118 6.28 -7.92 7.68
N ASN A 119 6.88 -6.84 7.29
CA ASN A 119 6.74 -6.24 5.98
C ASN A 119 7.38 -7.13 4.90
N LEU A 120 6.67 -7.37 3.77
CA LEU A 120 7.20 -8.18 2.66
C LEU A 120 8.49 -7.60 2.08
N GLY A 121 8.63 -6.26 2.04
CA GLY A 121 9.86 -5.63 1.54
C GLY A 121 11.08 -5.98 2.40
N GLN A 122 10.94 -5.94 3.72
CA GLN A 122 12.00 -6.39 4.64
C GLN A 122 12.30 -7.88 4.46
N PHE A 123 11.25 -8.70 4.35
CA PHE A 123 11.40 -10.13 4.14
C PHE A 123 12.16 -10.47 2.85
N VAL A 124 11.84 -9.78 1.75
CA VAL A 124 12.52 -9.93 0.46
C VAL A 124 13.98 -9.47 0.55
N HIS A 125 14.21 -8.32 1.19
CA HIS A 125 15.55 -7.77 1.35
C HIS A 125 16.47 -8.70 2.15
N GLU A 126 16.00 -9.25 3.27
CA GLU A 126 16.76 -10.18 4.12
C GLU A 126 17.12 -11.50 3.40
N ARG A 127 16.28 -11.91 2.43
CA ARG A 127 16.51 -13.12 1.62
C ARG A 127 17.31 -12.87 0.33
N GLY A 128 17.46 -11.61 -0.08
CA GLY A 128 18.09 -11.27 -1.37
C GLY A 128 17.18 -11.56 -2.58
N GLY A 129 15.87 -11.73 -2.38
CA GLY A 129 14.91 -12.13 -3.42
C GLY A 129 14.72 -13.64 -3.49
N GLU A 130 14.52 -14.17 -4.72
CA GLU A 130 14.38 -15.60 -5.04
C GLU A 130 13.31 -16.33 -4.21
N LEU A 131 12.17 -15.68 -3.96
CA LEU A 131 11.05 -16.31 -3.28
C LEU A 131 10.52 -17.45 -4.15
N SER A 132 10.37 -18.65 -3.58
CA SER A 132 9.88 -19.81 -4.33
C SER A 132 8.49 -19.57 -4.95
N THR A 133 8.20 -20.25 -6.06
CA THR A 133 6.88 -20.18 -6.71
C THR A 133 5.73 -20.46 -5.74
N THR A 134 5.87 -21.45 -4.87
CA THR A 134 4.87 -21.76 -3.84
C THR A 134 4.63 -20.58 -2.89
N LEU A 135 5.69 -19.90 -2.47
CA LEU A 135 5.59 -18.73 -1.60
C LEU A 135 4.99 -17.52 -2.35
N MET A 136 5.39 -17.32 -3.61
CA MET A 136 4.78 -16.30 -4.48
C MET A 136 3.26 -16.52 -4.60
N MET A 137 2.81 -17.74 -4.87
CA MET A 137 1.40 -18.08 -4.95
C MET A 137 0.67 -17.84 -3.62
N ARG A 138 1.27 -18.25 -2.50
CA ARG A 138 0.71 -18.04 -1.15
C ARG A 138 0.52 -16.57 -0.80
N ILE A 139 1.39 -15.69 -1.31
CA ILE A 139 1.30 -14.24 -1.07
C ILE A 139 0.36 -13.58 -2.09
N PHE A 140 0.55 -13.82 -3.38
CA PHE A 140 -0.10 -13.02 -4.41
C PHE A 140 -1.53 -13.47 -4.75
N ILE A 141 -1.90 -14.74 -4.56
CA ILE A 141 -3.30 -15.17 -4.75
C ILE A 141 -4.24 -14.43 -3.78
N PRO A 142 -4.02 -14.42 -2.44
CA PRO A 142 -4.89 -13.69 -1.54
C PRO A 142 -4.80 -12.16 -1.70
N LEU A 143 -3.65 -11.64 -2.10
CA LEU A 143 -3.48 -10.21 -2.40
C LEU A 143 -4.32 -9.78 -3.62
N LEU A 144 -4.30 -10.59 -4.69
CA LEU A 144 -5.09 -10.35 -5.89
C LEU A 144 -6.59 -10.47 -5.63
N ASP A 145 -7.02 -11.38 -4.75
CA ASP A 145 -8.42 -11.49 -4.32
C ASP A 145 -8.88 -10.22 -3.57
N ALA A 146 -8.03 -9.70 -2.69
CA ALA A 146 -8.27 -8.43 -2.02
C ALA A 146 -8.41 -7.26 -3.01
N LEU A 147 -7.48 -7.13 -3.97
CA LEU A 147 -7.52 -6.09 -5.00
C LEU A 147 -8.73 -6.27 -5.94
N ASN A 148 -9.08 -7.49 -6.32
CA ASN A 148 -10.26 -7.79 -7.12
C ASN A 148 -11.55 -7.33 -6.41
N THR A 149 -11.63 -7.55 -5.09
CA THR A 149 -12.74 -7.03 -4.27
C THR A 149 -12.81 -5.50 -4.29
N MET A 150 -11.67 -4.79 -4.31
CA MET A 150 -11.61 -3.34 -4.46
C MET A 150 -12.04 -2.91 -5.86
N HIS A 151 -11.50 -3.54 -6.91
CA HIS A 151 -11.79 -3.23 -8.31
C HIS A 151 -13.28 -3.41 -8.64
N ALA A 152 -13.92 -4.48 -8.13
CA ALA A 152 -15.35 -4.73 -8.26
C ALA A 152 -16.23 -3.61 -7.67
N ARG A 153 -15.68 -2.79 -6.75
CA ARG A 153 -16.33 -1.61 -6.15
C ARG A 153 -15.85 -0.29 -6.76
N ALA A 154 -15.22 -0.34 -7.95
CA ALA A 154 -14.60 0.80 -8.60
C ALA A 154 -13.59 1.53 -7.71
N MET A 155 -12.87 0.81 -6.84
CA MET A 155 -11.81 1.35 -6.00
C MET A 155 -10.45 0.85 -6.46
N LEU A 156 -9.47 1.75 -6.46
CA LEU A 156 -8.07 1.46 -6.78
C LEU A 156 -7.20 1.67 -5.53
N HIS A 157 -6.16 0.86 -5.39
CA HIS A 157 -5.19 1.01 -4.30
C HIS A 157 -4.13 2.08 -4.57
N LEU A 158 -3.56 2.08 -5.77
CA LEU A 158 -2.59 3.03 -6.33
C LEU A 158 -1.22 3.12 -5.64
N ASP A 159 -0.96 2.33 -4.61
CA ASP A 159 0.36 2.24 -3.95
C ASP A 159 0.67 0.78 -3.51
N VAL A 160 0.35 -0.20 -4.36
CA VAL A 160 0.74 -1.60 -4.13
C VAL A 160 2.25 -1.71 -4.26
N LYS A 161 2.90 -2.21 -3.21
CA LYS A 161 4.35 -2.45 -3.15
C LYS A 161 4.68 -3.39 -1.99
N PRO A 162 5.82 -4.07 -1.99
CA PRO A 162 6.20 -4.94 -0.87
C PRO A 162 6.19 -4.24 0.50
N GLY A 163 6.44 -2.92 0.52
CA GLY A 163 6.37 -2.10 1.74
C GLY A 163 4.97 -1.99 2.34
N ASN A 164 3.91 -2.12 1.54
CA ASN A 164 2.51 -2.05 1.97
C ASN A 164 1.85 -3.44 2.09
N ILE A 165 2.62 -4.52 1.96
CA ILE A 165 2.16 -5.89 2.16
C ILE A 165 2.77 -6.43 3.45
N HIS A 166 1.92 -6.69 4.44
CA HIS A 166 2.33 -7.26 5.71
C HIS A 166 2.12 -8.78 5.69
N LEU A 167 3.16 -9.54 6.04
CA LEU A 167 3.10 -10.99 6.12
C LEU A 167 2.83 -11.40 7.56
N ARG A 168 1.62 -11.88 7.82
CA ARG A 168 1.23 -12.53 9.07
C ARG A 168 1.86 -13.93 9.18
N ASN A 169 1.65 -14.60 10.30
CA ASN A 169 2.10 -15.99 10.50
C ASN A 169 1.67 -16.88 9.32
N GLY A 170 2.56 -17.78 8.89
CA GLY A 170 2.35 -18.63 7.72
C GLY A 170 2.46 -17.91 6.37
N HIS A 171 3.04 -16.69 6.35
CA HIS A 171 3.18 -15.83 5.16
C HIS A 171 1.84 -15.42 4.53
N ASN A 172 0.80 -15.30 5.36
CA ASN A 172 -0.52 -14.87 4.96
C ASN A 172 -0.51 -13.33 4.78
N PRO A 173 -0.76 -12.78 3.57
CA PRO A 173 -0.62 -11.36 3.31
C PRO A 173 -1.77 -10.54 3.90
N LEU A 174 -1.47 -9.33 4.30
CA LEU A 174 -2.41 -8.28 4.65
C LEU A 174 -2.02 -7.01 3.92
N LEU A 175 -2.91 -6.46 3.12
CA LEU A 175 -2.70 -5.21 2.40
C LEU A 175 -2.92 -4.05 3.37
N LEU A 176 -1.89 -3.24 3.55
CA LEU A 176 -1.89 -2.07 4.40
C LEU A 176 -2.05 -0.80 3.57
N ASP A 177 -2.27 0.31 4.25
CA ASP A 177 -2.14 1.69 3.77
C ASP A 177 -2.89 2.00 2.48
N LEU A 178 -4.21 2.15 2.60
CA LEU A 178 -5.06 2.64 1.52
C LEU A 178 -4.98 4.19 1.34
N GLY A 179 -3.87 4.82 1.82
CA GLY A 179 -3.67 6.27 1.78
C GLY A 179 -3.62 6.88 0.39
N ALA A 180 -3.42 6.05 -0.64
CA ALA A 180 -3.51 6.43 -2.04
C ALA A 180 -4.81 5.97 -2.70
N ALA A 181 -5.64 5.17 -2.00
CA ALA A 181 -6.81 4.54 -2.57
C ALA A 181 -7.84 5.58 -3.05
N GLN A 182 -8.39 5.34 -4.23
CA GLN A 182 -9.35 6.24 -4.87
C GLN A 182 -10.55 5.47 -5.39
N VAL A 183 -11.73 6.08 -5.23
CA VAL A 183 -12.94 5.63 -5.93
C VAL A 183 -12.93 6.24 -7.33
N LEU A 184 -13.08 5.40 -8.35
CA LEU A 184 -13.21 5.85 -9.74
C LEU A 184 -14.53 6.59 -9.90
N THR A 185 -14.47 7.91 -10.11
CA THR A 185 -15.65 8.74 -10.40
C THR A 185 -15.65 9.14 -11.87
N VAL A 186 -16.85 9.25 -12.43
CA VAL A 186 -17.03 9.79 -13.80
C VAL A 186 -16.52 11.24 -13.82
N GLY A 187 -15.44 11.50 -14.57
CA GLY A 187 -14.85 12.85 -14.65
C GLY A 187 -13.39 12.93 -14.17
N GLY A 188 -12.82 11.81 -13.70
CA GLY A 188 -11.42 11.72 -13.28
C GLY A 188 -11.16 12.27 -11.87
N SER A 189 -10.24 11.67 -11.13
CA SER A 189 -9.82 12.16 -9.82
C SER A 189 -8.73 13.22 -9.96
N THR A 190 -8.92 14.37 -9.32
CA THR A 190 -7.90 15.43 -9.16
C THR A 190 -7.08 15.26 -7.88
N ALA A 191 -7.25 14.14 -7.17
CA ALA A 191 -6.51 13.87 -5.94
C ALA A 191 -5.00 13.78 -6.19
N SER A 192 -4.21 14.16 -5.20
CA SER A 192 -2.74 14.03 -5.24
C SER A 192 -2.37 12.57 -5.44
N ARG A 193 -1.64 12.27 -6.52
CA ARG A 193 -1.20 10.90 -6.81
C ARG A 193 0.03 10.59 -5.97
N VAL A 194 -0.04 9.50 -5.23
CA VAL A 194 1.14 8.90 -4.60
C VAL A 194 1.95 8.22 -5.69
N ILE A 195 3.24 8.49 -5.74
CA ILE A 195 4.18 7.89 -6.69
C ILE A 195 5.26 7.17 -5.90
N THR A 196 5.43 5.89 -6.19
CA THR A 196 6.51 5.07 -5.66
C THR A 196 7.39 4.57 -6.80
N ALA A 197 8.65 5.05 -6.86
CA ALA A 197 9.59 4.70 -7.92
C ALA A 197 9.78 3.17 -8.00
N GLY A 198 9.73 2.63 -9.22
CA GLY A 198 9.80 1.20 -9.51
C GLY A 198 8.45 0.48 -9.49
N TYR A 199 7.45 0.97 -8.75
CA TYR A 199 6.14 0.32 -8.61
C TYR A 199 5.00 1.08 -9.30
N SER A 200 5.08 2.40 -9.40
CA SER A 200 4.09 3.21 -10.10
C SER A 200 4.28 3.14 -11.62
N PRO A 201 3.21 2.86 -12.40
CA PRO A 201 3.26 2.81 -13.87
C PRO A 201 3.29 4.20 -14.50
N PRO A 202 3.57 4.30 -15.83
CA PRO A 202 3.72 5.58 -16.53
C PRO A 202 2.55 6.54 -16.39
N GLU A 203 1.32 6.03 -16.39
CA GLU A 203 0.10 6.83 -16.27
C GLU A 203 -0.04 7.53 -14.93
N GLN A 204 0.56 7.02 -13.84
CA GLN A 204 0.59 7.72 -12.55
C GLN A 204 1.49 8.96 -12.55
N TYR A 205 2.53 8.98 -13.37
CA TYR A 205 3.43 10.14 -13.50
C TYR A 205 2.89 11.26 -14.40
N ARG A 206 1.90 10.95 -15.26
CA ARG A 206 1.37 11.91 -16.22
C ARG A 206 0.17 12.67 -15.66
N HIS A 207 0.15 13.99 -15.78
CA HIS A 207 -1.06 14.78 -15.56
C HIS A 207 -2.14 14.35 -16.58
N GLY A 208 -3.33 13.95 -16.09
CA GLY A 208 -4.39 13.44 -16.96
C GLY A 208 -4.17 12.01 -17.48
N GLY A 209 -3.18 11.25 -16.97
CA GLY A 209 -3.04 9.84 -17.28
C GLY A 209 -4.29 9.06 -16.91
N GLU A 210 -4.72 8.15 -17.75
CA GLU A 210 -5.89 7.32 -17.53
C GLU A 210 -5.57 6.24 -16.47
N ILE A 211 -6.12 6.41 -15.27
CA ILE A 211 -5.94 5.51 -14.13
C ILE A 211 -7.09 4.50 -14.10
N GLY A 212 -6.77 3.24 -13.92
CA GLY A 212 -7.74 2.15 -13.86
C GLY A 212 -7.19 0.93 -13.10
N PRO A 213 -7.94 -0.19 -13.05
CA PRO A 213 -7.51 -1.42 -12.40
C PRO A 213 -6.14 -1.93 -12.89
N TRP A 214 -5.83 -1.73 -14.17
CA TRP A 214 -4.53 -2.03 -14.79
C TRP A 214 -3.34 -1.27 -14.16
N THR A 215 -3.61 -0.18 -13.43
CA THR A 215 -2.59 0.58 -12.69
C THR A 215 -2.10 -0.22 -11.48
N ASP A 216 -3.02 -0.82 -10.71
CA ASP A 216 -2.67 -1.73 -9.61
C ASP A 216 -2.03 -3.03 -10.12
N VAL A 217 -2.47 -3.53 -11.27
CA VAL A 217 -1.88 -4.69 -11.96
C VAL A 217 -0.39 -4.50 -12.21
N TYR A 218 0.01 -3.33 -12.73
CA TYR A 218 1.45 -3.02 -12.91
C TYR A 218 2.21 -3.07 -11.59
N ALA A 219 1.65 -2.48 -10.54
CA ALA A 219 2.27 -2.43 -9.22
C ALA A 219 2.39 -3.83 -8.56
N VAL A 220 1.41 -4.73 -8.81
CA VAL A 220 1.50 -6.15 -8.44
C VAL A 220 2.63 -6.84 -9.20
N GLY A 221 2.69 -6.69 -10.53
CA GLY A 221 3.78 -7.25 -11.36
C GLY A 221 5.16 -6.78 -10.90
N ALA A 222 5.31 -5.48 -10.62
CA ALA A 222 6.53 -4.90 -10.07
C ALA A 222 6.89 -5.47 -8.69
N SER A 223 5.88 -5.74 -7.86
CA SER A 223 6.07 -6.38 -6.55
C SER A 223 6.48 -7.86 -6.69
N MET A 224 5.89 -8.59 -7.65
CA MET A 224 6.28 -9.96 -7.97
C MET A 224 7.74 -10.00 -8.45
N ARG A 225 8.12 -9.12 -9.38
CA ARG A 225 9.50 -9.01 -9.83
C ARG A 225 10.46 -8.67 -8.69
N CYS A 226 10.09 -7.75 -7.80
CA CYS A 226 10.90 -7.44 -6.62
C CYS A 226 11.12 -8.67 -5.74
N CYS A 227 10.12 -9.54 -5.60
CA CYS A 227 10.24 -10.80 -4.86
C CYS A 227 11.19 -11.82 -5.54
N MET A 228 11.32 -11.76 -6.85
CA MET A 228 12.28 -12.58 -7.61
C MET A 228 13.69 -12.00 -7.55
N GLU A 229 13.84 -10.68 -7.72
CA GLU A 229 15.13 -10.01 -7.93
C GLU A 229 15.76 -9.47 -6.63
N GLY A 230 15.00 -9.32 -5.55
CA GLY A 230 15.48 -8.77 -4.27
C GLY A 230 15.54 -7.24 -4.21
N LYS A 231 15.21 -6.52 -5.29
CA LYS A 231 15.26 -5.06 -5.39
C LYS A 231 14.09 -4.50 -6.18
N ALA A 232 13.81 -3.20 -6.01
CA ALA A 232 12.80 -2.50 -6.79
C ALA A 232 13.20 -2.48 -8.29
N PRO A 233 12.24 -2.67 -9.22
CA PRO A 233 12.50 -2.55 -10.65
C PRO A 233 12.89 -1.13 -11.07
N GLN A 234 13.41 -1.00 -12.31
CA GLN A 234 13.66 0.31 -12.93
C GLN A 234 12.37 1.14 -12.96
N PRO A 235 12.41 2.43 -12.53
CA PRO A 235 11.22 3.30 -12.53
C PRO A 235 10.63 3.49 -13.93
N ALA A 236 9.30 3.55 -14.03
CA ALA A 236 8.60 3.63 -15.31
C ALA A 236 9.01 4.84 -16.20
N PRO A 237 9.28 6.05 -15.65
CA PRO A 237 9.81 7.15 -16.48
C PRO A 237 11.16 6.83 -17.13
N ASP A 238 12.04 6.14 -16.42
CA ASP A 238 13.36 5.78 -16.95
C ASP A 238 13.22 4.70 -18.04
N ARG A 239 12.29 3.76 -17.87
CA ARG A 239 11.94 2.75 -18.88
C ARG A 239 11.37 3.37 -20.17
N LEU A 240 10.63 4.46 -20.06
CA LEU A 240 10.12 5.19 -21.25
C LEU A 240 11.22 5.89 -22.07
N ILE A 241 12.35 6.24 -21.44
CA ILE A 241 13.51 6.84 -22.10
C ILE A 241 14.41 5.77 -22.70
N GLY A 242 14.64 4.68 -21.97
CA GLY A 242 15.44 3.54 -22.38
C GLY A 242 15.13 2.34 -21.48
N ASP A 243 14.32 1.40 -21.98
CA ASP A 243 13.96 0.21 -21.22
C ASP A 243 15.13 -0.75 -21.13
N ALA A 244 15.86 -0.67 -20.03
CA ALA A 244 16.97 -1.59 -19.71
C ALA A 244 16.50 -2.76 -18.83
N LEU A 245 15.18 -2.86 -18.56
CA LEU A 245 14.63 -3.93 -17.76
C LEU A 245 14.60 -5.23 -18.57
N VAL A 246 15.51 -6.15 -18.26
CA VAL A 246 15.53 -7.49 -18.88
C VAL A 246 14.22 -8.20 -18.50
N PRO A 247 13.48 -8.81 -19.46
CA PRO A 247 12.27 -9.58 -19.16
C PRO A 247 12.53 -10.67 -18.11
N THR A 248 11.57 -10.91 -17.21
CA THR A 248 11.72 -11.98 -16.20
C THR A 248 11.82 -13.34 -16.85
N LEU A 249 11.14 -13.53 -17.99
CA LEU A 249 11.22 -14.75 -18.80
C LEU A 249 12.63 -15.06 -19.31
N GLU A 250 13.44 -14.04 -19.52
CA GLU A 250 14.85 -14.20 -19.92
C GLU A 250 15.77 -14.35 -18.71
N GLN A 251 15.55 -13.52 -17.68
CA GLN A 251 16.44 -13.42 -16.52
C GLN A 251 16.30 -14.60 -15.55
N PHE A 252 15.11 -15.17 -15.40
CA PHE A 252 14.78 -16.15 -14.36
C PHE A 252 14.18 -17.46 -14.92
N ALA A 253 14.42 -17.77 -16.20
CA ALA A 253 13.86 -18.96 -16.87
C ALA A 253 14.13 -20.28 -16.15
N ASP A 254 15.30 -20.41 -15.51
CA ASP A 254 15.72 -21.63 -14.81
C ASP A 254 15.18 -21.72 -13.37
N LEU A 255 14.62 -20.61 -12.83
CA LEU A 255 14.20 -20.52 -11.42
C LEU A 255 12.68 -20.58 -11.24
N TYR A 256 11.92 -20.12 -12.24
CA TYR A 256 10.48 -20.01 -12.13
C TYR A 256 9.75 -20.62 -13.33
N PRO A 257 8.53 -21.13 -13.14
CA PRO A 257 7.74 -21.64 -14.25
C PRO A 257 7.38 -20.51 -15.23
N ARG A 258 7.42 -20.84 -16.51
CA ARG A 258 7.21 -19.92 -17.63
C ARG A 258 5.96 -19.06 -17.48
N TRP A 259 4.85 -19.64 -17.06
CA TRP A 259 3.58 -18.92 -16.89
C TRP A 259 3.67 -17.75 -15.88
N LEU A 260 4.44 -17.93 -14.78
CA LEU A 260 4.62 -16.91 -13.74
C LEU A 260 5.46 -15.74 -14.26
N LEU A 261 6.49 -16.04 -15.02
CA LEU A 261 7.37 -15.06 -15.67
C LEU A 261 6.60 -14.26 -16.72
N GLU A 262 5.86 -14.92 -17.62
CA GLU A 262 5.01 -14.28 -18.63
C GLU A 262 3.92 -13.39 -18.00
N LEU A 263 3.29 -13.84 -16.89
CA LEU A 263 2.31 -13.04 -16.16
C LEU A 263 2.94 -11.77 -15.57
N THR A 264 4.13 -11.91 -14.98
CA THR A 264 4.87 -10.78 -14.40
C THR A 264 5.29 -9.76 -15.46
N ASP A 265 5.84 -10.22 -16.58
CA ASP A 265 6.27 -9.34 -17.69
C ASP A 265 5.08 -8.62 -18.33
N ARG A 266 3.96 -9.33 -18.57
CA ARG A 266 2.73 -8.71 -19.07
C ARG A 266 2.17 -7.67 -18.11
N ALA A 267 2.12 -7.97 -16.81
CA ALA A 267 1.64 -7.01 -15.81
C ALA A 267 2.49 -5.73 -15.81
N MET A 268 3.79 -5.84 -16.06
CA MET A 268 4.73 -4.71 -16.13
C MET A 268 4.87 -4.06 -17.52
N ALA A 269 4.02 -4.37 -18.49
CA ALA A 269 4.03 -3.69 -19.78
C ALA A 269 3.80 -2.18 -19.61
N LEU A 270 4.55 -1.35 -20.36
CA LEU A 270 4.44 0.11 -20.28
C LEU A 270 3.10 0.62 -20.85
N ASP A 271 2.58 -0.04 -21.89
CA ASP A 271 1.24 0.22 -22.42
C ASP A 271 0.19 -0.51 -21.58
N PRO A 272 -0.76 0.19 -20.91
CA PRO A 272 -1.79 -0.43 -20.08
C PRO A 272 -2.65 -1.47 -20.82
N ARG A 273 -2.85 -1.31 -22.14
CA ARG A 273 -3.66 -2.22 -22.97
C ARG A 273 -3.04 -3.60 -23.16
N GLN A 274 -1.76 -3.75 -22.88
CA GLN A 274 -1.03 -5.03 -22.95
C GLN A 274 -1.05 -5.78 -21.64
N ARG A 275 -1.49 -5.14 -20.56
CA ARG A 275 -1.58 -5.74 -19.22
C ARG A 275 -2.86 -6.57 -19.07
N PRO A 276 -2.95 -7.48 -18.08
CA PRO A 276 -4.22 -7.94 -17.56
C PRO A 276 -5.12 -6.74 -17.22
N GLY A 277 -6.42 -6.83 -17.50
CA GLY A 277 -7.34 -5.71 -17.34
C GLY A 277 -7.54 -5.28 -15.89
N ASP A 278 -7.52 -6.26 -14.97
CA ASP A 278 -7.67 -6.06 -13.53
C ASP A 278 -6.97 -7.15 -12.72
N ALA A 279 -7.14 -7.10 -11.39
CA ALA A 279 -6.59 -8.10 -10.48
C ALA A 279 -7.25 -9.47 -10.62
N GLY A 280 -8.52 -9.53 -11.05
CA GLY A 280 -9.26 -10.77 -11.30
C GLY A 280 -8.66 -11.58 -12.45
N ASP A 281 -8.24 -10.92 -13.52
CA ASP A 281 -7.55 -11.56 -14.66
C ASP A 281 -6.22 -12.21 -14.20
N MET A 282 -5.43 -11.52 -13.38
CA MET A 282 -4.19 -12.10 -12.82
C MET A 282 -4.49 -13.26 -11.87
N LEU A 283 -5.50 -13.10 -11.01
CA LEU A 283 -5.93 -14.12 -10.06
C LEU A 283 -6.34 -15.42 -10.78
N ALA A 284 -7.11 -15.30 -11.86
CA ALA A 284 -7.56 -16.46 -12.65
C ALA A 284 -6.37 -17.27 -13.19
N VAL A 285 -5.33 -16.60 -13.73
CA VAL A 285 -4.12 -17.28 -14.21
C VAL A 285 -3.40 -17.98 -13.06
N MET A 286 -3.24 -17.34 -11.90
CA MET A 286 -2.55 -17.95 -10.76
C MET A 286 -3.31 -19.15 -10.19
N LEU A 287 -4.66 -19.09 -10.10
CA LEU A 287 -5.49 -20.18 -9.61
C LEU A 287 -5.46 -21.40 -10.56
N GLN A 288 -5.49 -21.18 -11.86
CA GLN A 288 -5.37 -22.25 -12.85
C GLN A 288 -4.09 -23.09 -12.64
N HIS A 289 -2.99 -22.45 -12.25
CA HIS A 289 -1.72 -23.15 -11.99
C HIS A 289 -1.57 -23.68 -10.56
N ALA A 290 -2.37 -23.16 -9.60
CA ALA A 290 -2.44 -23.72 -8.25
C ALA A 290 -3.08 -25.10 -8.26
N ASP A 291 -4.19 -25.26 -8.99
CA ASP A 291 -4.93 -26.52 -9.11
C ASP A 291 -4.11 -27.59 -9.87
N ALA A 292 -3.39 -27.18 -10.92
CA ALA A 292 -2.50 -28.08 -11.67
C ALA A 292 -1.35 -28.65 -10.83
N GLY A 293 -0.82 -27.88 -9.87
CA GLY A 293 0.25 -28.32 -8.96
C GLY A 293 -0.23 -29.34 -7.90
N MET A 294 -1.52 -29.34 -7.54
CA MET A 294 -2.07 -30.29 -6.57
C MET A 294 -2.35 -31.69 -7.17
N HIS A 295 -2.36 -31.86 -8.48
CA HIS A 295 -2.60 -33.13 -9.15
C HIS A 295 -1.33 -33.88 -9.54
N VAL A 296 -0.13 -33.34 -9.25
CA VAL A 296 1.18 -33.90 -9.62
C VAL A 296 2.01 -34.32 -8.38
N ALA A 297 1.46 -34.22 -7.17
CA ALA A 297 2.17 -34.59 -5.92
C ALA A 297 1.68 -35.93 -5.37
#